data_9ac09c3173a6dd19e151020da4bab356
#
_entry.id   9ac09c3173a6dd19e151020da4bab356
#
_cell.length_a   1.000
_cell.length_b   1.000
_cell.length_c   1.000
_cell.angle_alpha   90.00
_cell.angle_beta   90.00
_cell.angle_gamma   90.00
#
_symmetry.space_group_name_H-M   'P 1'
#
loop_
_entity.id
_entity.type
_entity.pdbx_description
1 polymer ?
#
loop_
_entity_poly.entity_id
_entity_poly.type
_entity_poly.pdbx_seq_one_letter_code
_entity_poly.pdbx_strand_id
1 'polypeptide(L)'
;MIYIRKLSILFGLVFGLIVITFSNIVAEQQESNAEIADKGKLITEIYGCVDCHTPKIKEGEFLVNDPDRLFSGHPGDNKLPQFPPEIIGPEKWRGLFTDSMTAWGGPWGISYSANLTPDKKTGIGKLSEKNFVSILNIGIHSNMNRKLMEPMPWKEISELKDDDLKAVYQYLKTVKPVKNKVPESVPLHNHENLAQIQD
;
A
#
# COMPACT_ATOMS: atom_id res chain seq x y z
N MET A 1 -18.19 37.89 -49.91
CA MET A 1 -19.02 37.25 -48.87
C MET A 1 -18.97 35.71 -48.87
N ILE A 2 -18.81 35.05 -50.00
CA ILE A 2 -18.79 33.56 -50.13
C ILE A 2 -17.52 32.94 -49.52
N TYR A 3 -16.35 33.60 -49.61
CA TYR A 3 -15.06 33.08 -49.15
C TYR A 3 -14.99 33.00 -47.61
N ILE A 4 -15.55 33.97 -46.90
CA ILE A 4 -15.54 33.99 -45.41
C ILE A 4 -16.41 32.86 -44.83
N ARG A 5 -17.53 32.54 -45.49
CA ARG A 5 -18.40 31.42 -45.03
C ARG A 5 -17.73 30.05 -45.21
N LYS A 6 -16.99 29.84 -46.32
CA LYS A 6 -16.24 28.57 -46.54
C LYS A 6 -15.11 28.40 -45.55
N LEU A 7 -14.42 29.46 -45.18
CA LEU A 7 -13.33 29.40 -44.18
C LEU A 7 -13.84 29.08 -42.78
N SER A 8 -15.00 29.65 -42.37
CA SER A 8 -15.63 29.36 -41.08
C SER A 8 -16.12 27.93 -40.93
N ILE A 9 -16.64 27.35 -42.03
CA ILE A 9 -17.08 25.93 -42.08
C ILE A 9 -15.86 25.00 -41.99
N LEU A 10 -14.79 25.29 -42.69
CA LEU A 10 -13.56 24.48 -42.65
C LEU A 10 -12.91 24.54 -41.25
N PHE A 11 -12.90 25.71 -40.62
CA PHE A 11 -12.38 25.87 -39.24
C PHE A 11 -13.22 25.12 -38.22
N GLY A 12 -14.56 25.11 -38.33
CA GLY A 12 -15.46 24.35 -37.49
C GLY A 12 -15.30 22.84 -37.64
N LEU A 13 -15.09 22.35 -38.86
CA LEU A 13 -14.85 20.92 -39.12
C LEU A 13 -13.52 20.44 -38.56
N VAL A 14 -12.43 21.22 -38.73
CA VAL A 14 -11.11 20.89 -38.16
C VAL A 14 -11.14 20.92 -36.65
N PHE A 15 -11.80 21.93 -36.03
CA PHE A 15 -11.94 22.00 -34.59
C PHE A 15 -12.76 20.83 -34.05
N GLY A 16 -13.87 20.46 -34.68
CA GLY A 16 -14.68 19.30 -34.31
C GLY A 16 -13.89 17.98 -34.37
N LEU A 17 -13.06 17.77 -35.42
CA LEU A 17 -12.20 16.60 -35.55
C LEU A 17 -11.15 16.54 -34.43
N ILE A 18 -10.53 17.66 -34.08
CA ILE A 18 -9.53 17.75 -33.00
C ILE A 18 -10.18 17.39 -31.65
N VAL A 19 -11.39 17.89 -31.37
CA VAL A 19 -12.10 17.59 -30.12
C VAL A 19 -12.45 16.11 -30.01
N ILE A 20 -12.94 15.51 -31.11
CA ILE A 20 -13.30 14.07 -31.13
C ILE A 20 -12.05 13.20 -30.92
N THR A 21 -10.95 13.49 -31.61
CA THR A 21 -9.70 12.71 -31.45
C THR A 21 -9.13 12.85 -30.04
N PHE A 22 -9.15 14.04 -29.46
CA PHE A 22 -8.71 14.27 -28.08
C PHE A 22 -9.57 13.49 -27.07
N SER A 23 -10.89 13.51 -27.24
CA SER A 23 -11.81 12.75 -26.37
C SER A 23 -11.56 11.24 -26.47
N ASN A 24 -11.31 10.70 -27.65
CA ASN A 24 -11.02 9.28 -27.80
C ASN A 24 -9.68 8.89 -27.15
N ILE A 25 -8.63 9.70 -27.28
CA ILE A 25 -7.32 9.47 -26.65
C ILE A 25 -7.46 9.48 -25.11
N VAL A 26 -8.22 10.42 -24.57
CA VAL A 26 -8.45 10.50 -23.11
C VAL A 26 -9.24 9.28 -22.60
N ALA A 27 -10.25 8.83 -23.34
CA ALA A 27 -11.03 7.66 -22.98
C ALA A 27 -10.18 6.37 -23.01
N GLU A 28 -9.38 6.17 -24.06
CA GLU A 28 -8.46 5.03 -24.18
C GLU A 28 -7.41 5.02 -23.06
N GLN A 29 -6.86 6.18 -22.72
CA GLN A 29 -5.91 6.30 -21.60
C GLN A 29 -6.56 5.99 -20.24
N GLN A 30 -7.81 6.38 -20.05
CA GLN A 30 -8.55 6.10 -18.81
C GLN A 30 -8.89 4.61 -18.68
N GLU A 31 -9.27 3.94 -19.75
CA GLU A 31 -9.52 2.51 -19.79
C GLU A 31 -8.23 1.72 -19.48
N SER A 32 -7.11 2.08 -20.10
CA SER A 32 -5.79 1.50 -19.83
C SER A 32 -5.37 1.66 -18.35
N ASN A 33 -5.62 2.82 -17.74
CA ASN A 33 -5.30 3.05 -16.33
C ASN A 33 -6.16 2.21 -15.39
N ALA A 34 -7.44 1.99 -15.72
CA ALA A 34 -8.34 1.14 -14.97
C ALA A 34 -7.88 -0.33 -15.01
N GLU A 35 -7.50 -0.83 -16.18
CA GLU A 35 -6.98 -2.19 -16.36
C GLU A 35 -5.68 -2.41 -15.56
N ILE A 36 -4.77 -1.43 -15.56
CA ILE A 36 -3.55 -1.47 -14.75
C ILE A 36 -3.89 -1.54 -13.26
N ALA A 37 -4.86 -0.74 -12.79
CA ALA A 37 -5.28 -0.76 -11.40
C ALA A 37 -5.94 -2.09 -11.02
N ASP A 38 -6.76 -2.68 -11.88
CA ASP A 38 -7.38 -3.98 -11.66
C ASP A 38 -6.34 -5.10 -11.56
N LYS A 39 -5.32 -5.07 -12.41
CA LYS A 39 -4.15 -5.96 -12.29
C LYS A 39 -3.45 -5.78 -10.95
N GLY A 40 -3.21 -4.55 -10.53
CA GLY A 40 -2.61 -4.23 -9.23
C GLY A 40 -3.44 -4.74 -8.06
N LYS A 41 -4.77 -4.61 -8.13
CA LYS A 41 -5.71 -5.17 -7.16
C LYS A 41 -5.53 -6.68 -7.05
N LEU A 42 -5.57 -7.39 -8.17
CA LEU A 42 -5.40 -8.85 -8.19
C LEU A 42 -4.07 -9.27 -7.54
N ILE A 43 -2.97 -8.57 -7.84
CA ILE A 43 -1.67 -8.86 -7.24
C ILE A 43 -1.71 -8.65 -5.72
N THR A 44 -2.32 -7.57 -5.21
CA THR A 44 -2.44 -7.34 -3.77
C THR A 44 -3.27 -8.40 -3.05
N GLU A 45 -4.25 -9.00 -3.72
CA GLU A 45 -5.06 -10.10 -3.21
C GLU A 45 -4.25 -11.42 -3.18
N ILE A 46 -3.57 -11.77 -4.28
CA ILE A 46 -2.77 -12.99 -4.40
C ILE A 46 -1.60 -13.02 -3.40
N TYR A 47 -0.92 -11.90 -3.22
CA TYR A 47 0.21 -11.77 -2.28
C TYR A 47 -0.22 -11.47 -0.84
N GLY A 48 -1.52 -11.39 -0.55
CA GLY A 48 -2.05 -11.16 0.79
C GLY A 48 -1.74 -9.78 1.38
N CYS A 49 -1.43 -8.79 0.54
CA CYS A 49 -1.13 -7.43 1.02
C CYS A 49 -2.29 -6.88 1.86
N VAL A 50 -3.52 -7.09 1.40
CA VAL A 50 -4.74 -6.63 2.05
C VAL A 50 -4.90 -7.24 3.44
N ASP A 51 -4.51 -8.51 3.64
CA ASP A 51 -4.71 -9.23 4.88
C ASP A 51 -3.82 -8.71 6.01
N CYS A 52 -2.57 -8.37 5.68
CA CYS A 52 -1.63 -7.81 6.63
C CYS A 52 -1.76 -6.30 6.81
N HIS A 53 -2.12 -5.56 5.75
CA HIS A 53 -2.17 -4.10 5.79
C HIS A 53 -3.54 -3.50 6.09
N THR A 54 -4.55 -4.33 6.38
CA THR A 54 -5.89 -3.88 6.76
C THR A 54 -6.22 -4.34 8.18
N PRO A 55 -6.62 -3.44 9.08
CA PRO A 55 -7.14 -3.83 10.39
C PRO A 55 -8.34 -4.76 10.26
N LYS A 56 -8.58 -5.58 11.28
CA LYS A 56 -9.74 -6.46 11.33
C LYS A 56 -10.83 -5.88 12.22
N ILE A 57 -12.06 -6.18 11.87
CA ILE A 57 -13.25 -5.98 12.70
C ILE A 57 -13.92 -7.33 12.93
N LYS A 58 -14.67 -7.43 14.03
CA LYS A 58 -15.43 -8.62 14.33
C LYS A 58 -16.79 -8.58 13.63
N GLU A 59 -17.05 -9.61 12.82
CA GLU A 59 -18.34 -9.82 12.17
C GLU A 59 -18.88 -11.20 12.57
N GLY A 60 -19.80 -11.23 13.52
CA GLY A 60 -20.22 -12.47 14.17
C GLY A 60 -19.06 -13.13 14.94
N GLU A 61 -18.70 -14.35 14.56
CA GLU A 61 -17.57 -15.10 15.15
C GLU A 61 -16.26 -14.93 14.38
N PHE A 62 -16.28 -14.24 13.23
CA PHE A 62 -15.14 -14.10 12.34
C PHE A 62 -14.49 -12.73 12.46
N LEU A 63 -13.18 -12.69 12.19
CA LEU A 63 -12.45 -11.47 11.96
C LEU A 63 -12.36 -11.23 10.44
N VAL A 64 -12.86 -10.09 9.99
CA VAL A 64 -12.86 -9.69 8.57
C VAL A 64 -12.07 -8.40 8.39
N ASN A 65 -11.59 -8.16 7.19
CA ASN A 65 -10.93 -6.89 6.85
C ASN A 65 -11.90 -5.73 7.06
N ASP A 66 -11.48 -4.69 7.77
CA ASP A 66 -12.27 -3.47 7.94
C ASP A 66 -12.41 -2.73 6.60
N PRO A 67 -13.61 -2.67 6.00
CA PRO A 67 -13.81 -2.06 4.69
C PRO A 67 -13.58 -0.55 4.69
N ASP A 68 -13.70 0.11 5.84
CA ASP A 68 -13.47 1.55 5.97
C ASP A 68 -11.99 1.90 6.13
N ARG A 69 -11.16 0.93 6.49
CA ARG A 69 -9.73 1.10 6.74
C ARG A 69 -8.84 0.19 5.89
N LEU A 70 -9.30 -0.16 4.69
CA LEU A 70 -8.50 -0.96 3.75
C LEU A 70 -7.10 -0.36 3.56
N PHE A 71 -6.07 -1.18 3.71
CA PHE A 71 -4.66 -0.81 3.58
C PHE A 71 -4.16 0.28 4.53
N SER A 72 -4.90 0.61 5.60
CA SER A 72 -4.49 1.67 6.52
C SER A 72 -3.36 1.28 7.48
N GLY A 73 -2.95 0.02 7.49
CA GLY A 73 -1.90 -0.49 8.38
C GLY A 73 -2.37 -0.69 9.82
N HIS A 74 -1.43 -0.89 10.73
CA HIS A 74 -1.74 -1.06 12.15
C HIS A 74 -2.35 0.22 12.73
N PRO A 75 -3.49 0.16 13.45
CA PRO A 75 -4.08 1.34 14.09
C PRO A 75 -3.11 1.97 15.10
N GLY A 76 -2.82 3.26 14.92
CA GLY A 76 -1.80 3.96 15.72
C GLY A 76 -2.15 4.18 17.18
N ASP A 77 -3.41 4.01 17.54
CA ASP A 77 -3.97 4.12 18.90
C ASP A 77 -4.19 2.77 19.58
N ASN A 78 -3.89 1.67 18.87
CA ASN A 78 -4.08 0.32 19.41
C ASN A 78 -2.93 -0.05 20.34
N LYS A 79 -3.24 -0.40 21.60
CA LYS A 79 -2.25 -0.95 22.53
C LYS A 79 -2.01 -2.41 22.22
N LEU A 80 -0.74 -2.80 22.14
CA LEU A 80 -0.38 -4.20 21.98
C LEU A 80 -0.57 -4.97 23.28
N PRO A 81 -0.93 -6.27 23.22
CA PRO A 81 -0.76 -7.17 24.34
C PRO A 81 0.73 -7.30 24.67
N GLN A 82 1.03 -7.73 25.91
CA GLN A 82 2.40 -7.97 26.33
C GLN A 82 3.06 -9.01 25.42
N PHE A 83 4.21 -8.66 24.85
CA PHE A 83 5.00 -9.57 24.02
C PHE A 83 5.81 -10.52 24.93
N PRO A 84 5.60 -11.85 24.84
CA PRO A 84 6.32 -12.84 25.64
C PRO A 84 7.63 -13.29 24.94
N PRO A 85 8.77 -12.62 25.16
CA PRO A 85 10.01 -12.93 24.43
C PRO A 85 10.54 -14.32 24.78
N GLU A 86 10.19 -14.87 25.94
CA GLU A 86 10.66 -16.16 26.43
C GLU A 86 10.16 -17.36 25.59
N ILE A 87 9.06 -17.22 24.85
CA ILE A 87 8.56 -18.29 23.97
C ILE A 87 9.10 -18.21 22.55
N ILE A 88 9.87 -17.15 22.23
CA ILE A 88 10.44 -16.95 20.88
C ILE A 88 11.88 -17.42 20.86
N GLY A 89 12.29 -18.09 19.78
CA GLY A 89 13.69 -18.48 19.57
C GLY A 89 13.87 -19.84 18.91
N PRO A 90 15.12 -20.35 18.85
CA PRO A 90 15.41 -21.68 18.32
C PRO A 90 14.60 -22.75 19.09
N GLU A 91 14.02 -23.69 18.34
CA GLU A 91 13.15 -24.77 18.87
C GLU A 91 11.90 -24.29 19.62
N LYS A 92 11.55 -22.99 19.46
CA LYS A 92 10.38 -22.33 20.02
C LYS A 92 9.55 -21.71 18.88
N TRP A 93 8.62 -20.81 19.23
CA TRP A 93 7.86 -20.08 18.22
C TRP A 93 8.76 -19.15 17.42
N ARG A 94 8.57 -19.12 16.10
CA ARG A 94 9.26 -18.19 15.21
C ARG A 94 8.78 -16.75 15.40
N GLY A 95 7.51 -16.57 15.73
CA GLY A 95 6.89 -15.26 15.97
C GLY A 95 5.43 -15.39 16.37
N LEU A 96 4.89 -14.28 16.82
CA LEU A 96 3.50 -14.10 17.20
C LEU A 96 2.91 -12.94 16.41
N PHE A 97 1.60 -12.89 16.31
CA PHE A 97 0.88 -11.77 15.72
C PHE A 97 -0.40 -11.48 16.50
N THR A 98 -0.85 -10.23 16.42
CA THR A 98 -2.13 -9.82 16.98
C THR A 98 -3.28 -10.44 16.20
N ASP A 99 -4.46 -10.54 16.80
CA ASP A 99 -5.68 -11.01 16.16
C ASP A 99 -6.03 -10.22 14.87
N SER A 100 -5.72 -8.92 14.87
CA SER A 100 -5.87 -8.06 13.67
C SER A 100 -4.86 -8.35 12.56
N MET A 101 -3.84 -9.18 12.80
CA MET A 101 -2.76 -9.49 11.85
C MET A 101 -2.04 -8.24 11.29
N THR A 102 -1.96 -7.17 12.08
CA THR A 102 -1.31 -5.91 11.68
C THR A 102 -0.09 -5.56 12.52
N ALA A 103 0.20 -6.34 13.57
CA ALA A 103 1.42 -6.26 14.37
C ALA A 103 1.96 -7.66 14.65
N TRP A 104 3.29 -7.79 14.57
CA TRP A 104 4.01 -9.05 14.75
C TRP A 104 5.20 -8.87 15.67
N GLY A 105 5.46 -9.87 16.49
CA GLY A 105 6.63 -9.96 17.33
C GLY A 105 7.43 -11.23 17.04
N GLY A 106 8.76 -11.12 16.98
CA GLY A 106 9.64 -12.24 16.69
C GLY A 106 11.11 -11.93 16.97
N PRO A 107 12.07 -12.75 16.48
CA PRO A 107 13.50 -12.53 16.66
C PRO A 107 13.98 -11.20 16.06
N TRP A 108 13.18 -10.56 15.24
CA TRP A 108 13.43 -9.24 14.65
C TRP A 108 12.98 -8.08 15.55
N GLY A 109 12.24 -8.35 16.63
CA GLY A 109 11.55 -7.37 17.45
C GLY A 109 10.06 -7.26 17.13
N ILE A 110 9.49 -6.07 17.28
CA ILE A 110 8.09 -5.79 16.94
C ILE A 110 8.03 -4.98 15.64
N SER A 111 7.24 -5.49 14.70
CA SER A 111 6.94 -4.82 13.42
C SER A 111 5.46 -4.54 13.27
N TYR A 112 5.14 -3.48 12.54
CA TYR A 112 3.78 -3.04 12.27
C TYR A 112 3.55 -2.89 10.78
N SER A 113 2.37 -3.27 10.31
CA SER A 113 1.96 -3.02 8.93
C SER A 113 1.88 -1.54 8.65
N ALA A 114 2.55 -1.11 7.60
CA ALA A 114 2.54 0.29 7.16
C ALA A 114 1.17 0.69 6.58
N ASN A 115 0.85 1.99 6.67
CA ASN A 115 -0.26 2.58 5.95
C ASN A 115 0.08 2.72 4.47
N LEU A 116 -0.56 1.91 3.63
CA LEU A 116 -0.39 1.91 2.17
C LEU A 116 -1.45 2.75 1.44
N THR A 117 -2.34 3.43 2.15
CA THR A 117 -3.33 4.31 1.54
C THR A 117 -2.67 5.56 0.95
N PRO A 118 -3.31 6.26 -0.01
CA PRO A 118 -2.77 7.48 -0.59
C PRO A 118 -2.87 8.72 0.33
N ASP A 119 -2.99 8.53 1.64
CA ASP A 119 -2.89 9.65 2.58
C ASP A 119 -1.51 10.32 2.50
N LYS A 120 -1.51 11.65 2.33
CA LYS A 120 -0.28 12.42 2.10
C LYS A 120 0.61 12.61 3.32
N LYS A 121 0.08 12.38 4.54
CA LYS A 121 0.81 12.59 5.80
C LYS A 121 1.29 11.29 6.43
N THR A 122 0.49 10.26 6.34
CA THR A 122 0.70 9.01 7.09
C THR A 122 0.80 7.77 6.22
N GLY A 123 0.47 7.87 4.92
CA GLY A 123 0.52 6.80 3.94
C GLY A 123 1.48 7.07 2.79
N ILE A 124 1.25 6.41 1.66
CA ILE A 124 2.09 6.50 0.47
C ILE A 124 1.77 7.70 -0.44
N GLY A 125 0.90 8.62 -0.02
CA GLY A 125 0.39 9.69 -0.88
C GLY A 125 1.46 10.61 -1.48
N LYS A 126 2.62 10.79 -0.81
CA LYS A 126 3.77 11.54 -1.30
C LYS A 126 4.87 10.68 -1.91
N LEU A 127 4.77 9.36 -1.81
CA LEU A 127 5.74 8.45 -2.38
C LEU A 127 5.55 8.41 -3.90
N SER A 128 6.63 8.53 -4.66
CA SER A 128 6.59 8.34 -6.10
C SER A 128 6.53 6.85 -6.46
N GLU A 129 5.96 6.52 -7.61
CA GLU A 129 5.93 5.16 -8.14
C GLU A 129 7.33 4.53 -8.18
N LYS A 130 8.31 5.26 -8.72
CA LYS A 130 9.71 4.82 -8.76
C LYS A 130 10.25 4.44 -7.38
N ASN A 131 9.97 5.26 -6.36
CA ASN A 131 10.44 4.99 -5.00
C ASN A 131 9.70 3.80 -4.38
N PHE A 132 8.38 3.66 -4.64
CA PHE A 132 7.60 2.51 -4.18
C PHE A 132 8.17 1.19 -4.74
N VAL A 133 8.38 1.12 -6.05
CA VAL A 133 8.99 -0.05 -6.72
C VAL A 133 10.38 -0.31 -6.16
N SER A 134 11.23 0.73 -6.03
CA SER A 134 12.56 0.58 -5.47
C SER A 134 12.57 0.02 -4.03
N ILE A 135 11.65 0.46 -3.17
CA ILE A 135 11.53 -0.04 -1.78
C ILE A 135 11.25 -1.55 -1.79
N LEU A 136 10.34 -2.02 -2.64
CA LEU A 136 9.99 -3.43 -2.72
C LEU A 136 11.12 -4.27 -3.33
N ASN A 137 11.84 -3.75 -4.33
CA ASN A 137 12.96 -4.46 -4.95
C ASN A 137 14.17 -4.62 -4.03
N ILE A 138 14.48 -3.63 -3.21
CA ILE A 138 15.67 -3.66 -2.37
C ILE A 138 15.39 -3.93 -0.88
N GLY A 139 14.13 -3.95 -0.47
CA GLY A 139 13.74 -4.16 0.92
C GLY A 139 14.13 -3.04 1.88
N ILE A 140 14.41 -1.83 1.37
CA ILE A 140 14.85 -0.67 2.16
C ILE A 140 13.98 0.54 1.84
N HIS A 141 13.42 1.15 2.87
CA HIS A 141 12.74 2.43 2.77
C HIS A 141 13.76 3.54 2.68
N SER A 142 14.11 3.96 1.46
CA SER A 142 15.22 4.89 1.17
C SER A 142 15.15 6.20 1.95
N ASN A 143 13.95 6.78 2.10
CA ASN A 143 13.75 8.04 2.81
C ASN A 143 13.93 7.93 4.34
N MET A 144 13.85 6.72 4.90
CA MET A 144 13.96 6.45 6.34
C MET A 144 15.22 5.66 6.68
N ASN A 145 16.01 5.26 5.68
CA ASN A 145 17.15 4.33 5.82
C ASN A 145 16.81 3.10 6.68
N ARG A 146 15.60 2.57 6.53
CA ARG A 146 15.05 1.48 7.33
C ARG A 146 14.75 0.27 6.45
N LYS A 147 15.22 -0.90 6.87
CA LYS A 147 14.88 -2.18 6.22
C LYS A 147 13.40 -2.52 6.46
N LEU A 148 12.79 -3.14 5.46
CA LEU A 148 11.51 -3.81 5.66
C LEU A 148 11.74 -4.99 6.61
N MET A 149 10.91 -5.07 7.66
CA MET A 149 11.05 -6.09 8.69
C MET A 149 10.14 -7.29 8.41
N GLU A 150 10.54 -8.45 8.93
CA GLU A 150 9.65 -9.61 8.95
C GLU A 150 8.34 -9.28 9.70
N PRO A 151 7.23 -9.92 9.31
CA PRO A 151 7.12 -10.99 8.32
C PRO A 151 6.85 -10.50 6.89
N MET A 152 7.08 -9.23 6.56
CA MET A 152 6.86 -8.71 5.21
C MET A 152 7.68 -9.53 4.19
N PRO A 153 7.04 -10.26 3.24
CA PRO A 153 7.72 -11.14 2.31
C PRO A 153 8.28 -10.35 1.11
N TRP A 154 9.07 -9.30 1.41
CA TRP A 154 9.56 -8.38 0.37
C TRP A 154 10.49 -9.06 -0.63
N LYS A 155 11.21 -10.13 -0.24
CA LYS A 155 12.08 -10.89 -1.15
C LYS A 155 11.26 -11.58 -2.24
N GLU A 156 10.19 -12.24 -1.85
CA GLU A 156 9.26 -12.91 -2.76
C GLU A 156 8.52 -11.90 -3.64
N ILE A 157 8.19 -10.73 -3.08
CA ILE A 157 7.57 -9.63 -3.82
C ILE A 157 8.56 -9.01 -4.83
N SER A 158 9.86 -8.96 -4.50
CA SER A 158 10.89 -8.42 -5.39
C SER A 158 11.13 -9.25 -6.65
N GLU A 159 10.65 -10.51 -6.69
CA GLU A 159 10.68 -11.35 -7.89
C GLU A 159 9.62 -10.95 -8.94
N LEU A 160 8.66 -10.10 -8.56
CA LEU A 160 7.71 -9.53 -9.50
C LEU A 160 8.42 -8.57 -10.47
N LYS A 161 7.89 -8.49 -11.69
CA LYS A 161 8.37 -7.49 -12.65
C LYS A 161 8.04 -6.07 -12.17
N ASP A 162 8.88 -5.12 -12.52
CA ASP A 162 8.64 -3.70 -12.19
C ASP A 162 7.24 -3.22 -12.63
N ASP A 163 6.73 -3.69 -13.77
CA ASP A 163 5.40 -3.31 -14.25
C ASP A 163 4.27 -3.88 -13.39
N ASP A 164 4.48 -5.03 -12.75
CA ASP A 164 3.55 -5.60 -11.76
C ASP A 164 3.54 -4.77 -10.47
N LEU A 165 4.72 -4.38 -9.99
CA LEU A 165 4.86 -3.49 -8.83
C LEU A 165 4.30 -2.08 -9.08
N LYS A 166 4.45 -1.55 -10.30
CA LYS A 166 3.79 -0.30 -10.72
C LYS A 166 2.27 -0.45 -10.71
N ALA A 167 1.75 -1.57 -11.20
CA ALA A 167 0.31 -1.84 -11.16
C ALA A 167 -0.23 -1.86 -9.73
N VAL A 168 0.49 -2.49 -8.79
CA VAL A 168 0.18 -2.44 -7.35
C VAL A 168 0.15 -1.00 -6.85
N TYR A 169 1.15 -0.20 -7.17
CA TYR A 169 1.17 1.21 -6.77
C TYR A 169 -0.04 1.97 -7.33
N GLN A 170 -0.36 1.81 -8.61
CA GLN A 170 -1.50 2.48 -9.24
C GLN A 170 -2.81 2.09 -8.54
N TYR A 171 -3.01 0.81 -8.24
CA TYR A 171 -4.17 0.39 -7.46
C TYR A 171 -4.22 1.04 -6.08
N LEU A 172 -3.12 1.01 -5.32
CA LEU A 172 -3.06 1.62 -3.98
C LEU A 172 -3.31 3.14 -4.01
N LYS A 173 -3.09 3.80 -5.14
CA LYS A 173 -3.44 5.21 -5.32
C LYS A 173 -4.93 5.45 -5.53
N THR A 174 -5.71 4.41 -5.86
CA THR A 174 -7.18 4.50 -6.03
C THR A 174 -7.96 4.24 -4.74
N VAL A 175 -7.34 3.61 -3.72
CA VAL A 175 -8.04 3.30 -2.48
C VAL A 175 -8.34 4.57 -1.66
N LYS A 176 -9.33 4.49 -0.78
CA LYS A 176 -9.71 5.61 0.11
C LYS A 176 -8.51 6.01 1.00
N PRO A 177 -8.09 7.28 1.00
CA PRO A 177 -7.04 7.73 1.90
C PRO A 177 -7.51 7.67 3.36
N VAL A 178 -6.71 7.03 4.21
CA VAL A 178 -6.97 6.92 5.65
C VAL A 178 -5.82 7.53 6.43
N LYS A 179 -6.11 8.55 7.25
CA LYS A 179 -5.13 9.16 8.14
C LYS A 179 -4.90 8.23 9.34
N ASN A 180 -3.79 7.48 9.30
CA ASN A 180 -3.38 6.60 10.39
C ASN A 180 -1.86 6.65 10.54
N LYS A 181 -1.37 7.16 11.67
CA LYS A 181 0.06 7.16 11.99
C LYS A 181 0.41 5.85 12.68
N VAL A 182 0.93 4.92 11.89
CA VAL A 182 1.41 3.62 12.40
C VAL A 182 2.60 3.84 13.35
N PRO A 183 2.69 3.11 14.48
CA PRO A 183 3.84 3.17 15.38
C PRO A 183 5.15 2.76 14.68
N GLU A 184 6.29 3.22 15.21
CA GLU A 184 7.58 2.79 14.71
C GLU A 184 7.89 1.37 15.16
N SER A 185 8.46 0.57 14.26
CA SER A 185 8.90 -0.79 14.59
C SER A 185 10.04 -0.78 15.60
N VAL A 186 10.06 -1.75 16.50
CA VAL A 186 11.04 -1.87 17.59
C VAL A 186 11.97 -3.04 17.31
N PRO A 187 13.22 -2.81 16.86
CA PRO A 187 14.21 -3.87 16.67
C PRO A 187 14.59 -4.56 17.98
N LEU A 188 14.90 -5.86 17.92
CA LEU A 188 15.18 -6.69 19.09
C LEU A 188 16.41 -6.27 19.91
N HIS A 189 17.41 -5.62 19.32
CA HIS A 189 18.59 -5.12 20.03
C HIS A 189 18.27 -3.98 21.03
N ASN A 190 17.05 -3.53 21.08
CA ASN A 190 16.53 -2.54 22.03
C ASN A 190 15.64 -3.20 23.10
N HIS A 191 16.00 -4.38 23.63
CA HIS A 191 15.21 -5.14 24.60
C HIS A 191 14.74 -4.32 25.81
N GLU A 192 15.51 -3.34 26.25
CA GLU A 192 15.14 -2.43 27.33
C GLU A 192 13.91 -1.56 26.97
N ASN A 193 13.69 -1.34 25.67
CA ASN A 193 12.57 -0.54 25.18
C ASN A 193 11.27 -1.36 25.00
N LEU A 194 11.33 -2.70 24.96
CA LEU A 194 10.12 -3.52 24.84
C LEU A 194 9.22 -3.40 26.05
N ALA A 195 9.79 -3.21 27.24
CA ALA A 195 9.04 -2.99 28.48
C ALA A 195 8.34 -1.61 28.50
N GLN A 196 8.92 -0.59 27.85
CA GLN A 196 8.42 0.78 27.86
C GLN A 196 7.28 1.04 26.84
N ILE A 197 7.07 0.13 25.87
CA ILE A 197 5.98 0.24 24.88
C ILE A 197 4.67 -0.27 25.44
N GLN A 198 4.70 -0.89 26.64
CA GLN A 198 3.59 -1.58 27.28
C GLN A 198 2.90 -0.76 28.37
N ASP A 199 3.43 0.43 28.71
CA ASP A 199 2.83 1.42 29.59
C ASP A 199 2.08 2.52 28.79
#